data_411e557b91a46ec615b9bd594b896308
#
_entry.id   411e557b91a46ec615b9bd594b896308
#
_cell.length_a   1.000
_cell.length_b   1.000
_cell.length_c   1.000
_cell.angle_alpha   90.00
_cell.angle_beta   90.00
_cell.angle_gamma   90.00
#
_symmetry.space_group_name_H-M   'P 1'
#
loop_
_entity.id
_entity.type
_entity.pdbx_description
1 polymer ?
#
loop_
_entity_poly.entity_id
_entity_poly.type
_entity_poly.pdbx_seq_one_letter_code
_entity_poly.pdbx_strand_id
1 'polypeptide(L)'
;SLNRNPNSNLWKLLAQIKANGMNDELDMQCANYINKARNTVKKMNTNRSAITKIFDQIRSEFTGMENSVDPNKTGSIPYQIQQERNAYAARKREEEERRRREEIIRQQREQALSRYKQDVEDDFKRQFNVYTTNATNELTRLNSGLTLENYEAQCKTIREYPVTLPADYGNTLNSTVLIPTEIADMRDQLPGIRSSILAKLMQQFREQFQFEVAEYRDSIIDMLPSKKA
;
A
#
# COMPACT_ATOMS: atom_id res chain seq x y z
N SER A 1 19.17 -66.88 49.44
CA SER A 1 18.06 -67.63 49.96
C SER A 1 16.88 -66.70 50.26
N LEU A 2 16.22 -66.26 49.20
CA LEU A 2 15.07 -65.30 49.20
C LEU A 2 13.81 -66.00 48.67
N ASN A 3 13.44 -67.13 49.27
CA ASN A 3 12.22 -67.78 48.85
C ASN A 3 11.49 -68.33 50.08
N ARG A 4 11.20 -67.46 51.06
CA ARG A 4 10.10 -67.70 52.01
C ARG A 4 8.91 -66.89 51.48
N ASN A 5 8.07 -67.59 50.72
CA ASN A 5 6.80 -67.05 50.27
C ASN A 5 5.96 -66.63 51.51
N PRO A 6 5.86 -65.34 51.89
CA PRO A 6 5.13 -64.91 53.08
C PRO A 6 3.65 -65.26 52.98
N ASN A 7 3.16 -65.61 51.80
CA ASN A 7 1.78 -66.03 51.58
C ASN A 7 1.50 -67.48 52.06
N SER A 8 2.54 -68.34 52.21
CA SER A 8 2.26 -69.75 52.64
C SER A 8 1.66 -69.86 54.03
N ASN A 9 2.09 -69.06 55.00
CA ASN A 9 1.58 -69.04 56.34
C ASN A 9 0.18 -68.40 56.43
N LEU A 10 -0.12 -67.44 55.57
CA LEU A 10 -1.41 -66.80 55.42
C LEU A 10 -2.47 -67.79 54.93
N TRP A 11 -2.12 -68.54 53.88
CA TRP A 11 -2.97 -69.58 53.33
C TRP A 11 -3.23 -70.69 54.36
N LYS A 12 -2.26 -71.10 55.21
CA LYS A 12 -2.42 -72.04 56.30
C LYS A 12 -3.36 -71.51 57.35
N LEU A 13 -3.16 -70.26 57.79
CA LEU A 13 -4.02 -69.60 58.77
C LEU A 13 -5.45 -69.47 58.24
N LEU A 14 -5.63 -69.05 56.97
CA LEU A 14 -6.95 -69.01 56.38
C LEU A 14 -7.61 -70.39 56.24
N ALA A 15 -6.82 -71.40 55.88
CA ALA A 15 -7.33 -72.78 55.82
C ALA A 15 -7.79 -73.33 57.25
N GLN A 16 -7.02 -72.99 58.26
CA GLN A 16 -7.37 -73.36 59.65
C GLN A 16 -8.70 -72.69 60.11
N ILE A 17 -8.87 -71.38 59.77
CA ILE A 17 -10.10 -70.66 60.06
C ILE A 17 -11.29 -71.29 59.31
N LYS A 18 -11.11 -71.68 58.09
CA LYS A 18 -12.15 -72.32 57.26
C LYS A 18 -12.55 -73.70 57.78
N ALA A 19 -11.56 -74.45 58.26
CA ALA A 19 -11.78 -75.83 58.73
C ALA A 19 -12.36 -75.90 60.15
N ASN A 20 -11.90 -75.04 61.09
CA ASN A 20 -12.18 -75.14 62.49
C ASN A 20 -13.03 -73.97 63.03
N GLY A 21 -13.38 -73.00 62.23
CA GLY A 21 -13.97 -71.72 62.66
C GLY A 21 -12.96 -70.83 63.36
N MET A 22 -13.41 -69.65 63.81
CA MET A 22 -12.58 -68.69 64.53
C MET A 22 -12.64 -68.99 66.03
N ASN A 23 -11.46 -68.95 66.67
CA ASN A 23 -11.34 -69.04 68.14
C ASN A 23 -10.38 -67.92 68.61
N ASP A 24 -10.29 -67.68 69.92
CA ASP A 24 -9.49 -66.56 70.47
C ASP A 24 -8.01 -66.64 70.13
N GLU A 25 -7.45 -67.83 70.04
CA GLU A 25 -6.04 -68.02 69.62
C GLU A 25 -5.80 -67.67 68.16
N LEU A 26 -6.69 -68.13 67.26
CA LEU A 26 -6.63 -67.83 65.83
C LEU A 26 -6.91 -66.35 65.60
N ASP A 27 -7.81 -65.71 66.33
CA ASP A 27 -8.07 -64.27 66.24
C ASP A 27 -6.83 -63.49 66.63
N MET A 28 -6.18 -63.83 67.73
CA MET A 28 -4.93 -63.19 68.14
C MET A 28 -3.79 -63.34 67.08
N GLN A 29 -3.67 -64.52 66.45
CA GLN A 29 -2.72 -64.75 65.40
C GLN A 29 -3.03 -63.92 64.16
N CYS A 30 -4.29 -63.83 63.78
CA CYS A 30 -4.76 -63.01 62.69
C CYS A 30 -4.49 -61.56 62.96
N ALA A 31 -4.81 -61.01 64.10
CA ALA A 31 -4.59 -59.65 64.54
C ALA A 31 -3.10 -59.29 64.49
N ASN A 32 -2.26 -60.13 65.00
CA ASN A 32 -0.80 -59.97 64.93
C ASN A 32 -0.26 -59.91 63.48
N TYR A 33 -0.78 -60.83 62.64
CA TYR A 33 -0.40 -60.84 61.23
C TYR A 33 -0.85 -59.59 60.51
N ILE A 34 -2.09 -59.19 60.66
CA ILE A 34 -2.65 -57.97 60.08
C ILE A 34 -1.87 -56.74 60.51
N ASN A 35 -1.51 -56.66 61.81
CA ASN A 35 -0.68 -55.54 62.29
C ASN A 35 0.71 -55.54 61.72
N LYS A 36 1.40 -56.72 61.55
CA LYS A 36 2.68 -56.83 60.88
C LYS A 36 2.56 -56.45 59.40
N ALA A 37 1.53 -56.92 58.71
CA ALA A 37 1.28 -56.55 57.30
C ALA A 37 1.09 -55.06 57.12
N ARG A 38 0.25 -54.44 57.96
CA ARG A 38 0.01 -52.95 57.97
C ARG A 38 1.34 -52.20 58.17
N ASN A 39 2.14 -52.62 59.16
CA ASN A 39 3.46 -51.98 59.38
C ASN A 39 4.39 -52.18 58.25
N THR A 40 4.38 -53.37 57.63
CA THR A 40 5.22 -53.65 56.43
C THR A 40 4.82 -52.78 55.24
N VAL A 41 3.51 -52.69 54.94
CA VAL A 41 2.97 -51.80 53.89
C VAL A 41 3.32 -50.34 54.17
N LYS A 42 3.18 -49.89 55.44
CA LYS A 42 3.56 -48.53 55.83
C LYS A 42 5.05 -48.25 55.56
N LYS A 43 5.96 -49.17 55.92
CA LYS A 43 7.39 -49.07 55.65
C LYS A 43 7.68 -49.06 54.13
N MET A 44 7.03 -49.99 53.37
CA MET A 44 7.15 -50.01 51.90
C MET A 44 6.69 -48.69 51.28
N ASN A 45 5.55 -48.16 51.73
CA ASN A 45 5.07 -46.88 51.22
C ASN A 45 6.01 -45.71 51.56
N THR A 46 6.58 -45.72 52.77
CA THR A 46 7.55 -44.66 53.18
C THR A 46 8.80 -44.73 52.28
N ASN A 47 9.35 -45.91 52.07
CA ASN A 47 10.53 -46.10 51.19
C ASN A 47 10.21 -45.73 49.75
N ARG A 48 9.07 -46.21 49.21
CA ARG A 48 8.63 -45.86 47.87
C ARG A 48 8.43 -44.34 47.70
N SER A 49 7.81 -43.71 48.69
CA SER A 49 7.57 -42.26 48.65
C SER A 49 8.86 -41.46 48.56
N ALA A 50 9.92 -41.86 49.27
CA ALA A 50 11.22 -41.24 49.16
C ALA A 50 11.81 -41.35 47.76
N ILE A 51 11.75 -42.56 47.17
CA ILE A 51 12.26 -42.81 45.81
C ILE A 51 11.42 -42.04 44.77
N THR A 52 10.06 -42.08 44.91
CA THR A 52 9.18 -41.35 43.98
C THR A 52 9.47 -39.85 44.02
N LYS A 53 9.72 -39.26 45.18
CA LYS A 53 10.08 -37.84 45.29
C LYS A 53 11.34 -37.51 44.54
N ILE A 54 12.37 -38.39 44.57
CA ILE A 54 13.62 -38.20 43.82
C ILE A 54 13.33 -38.21 42.34
N PHE A 55 12.55 -39.18 41.83
CA PHE A 55 12.18 -39.25 40.42
C PHE A 55 11.36 -38.03 39.98
N ASP A 56 10.45 -37.53 40.79
CA ASP A 56 9.66 -36.35 40.54
C ASP A 56 10.52 -35.09 40.50
N GLN A 57 11.54 -34.99 41.38
CA GLN A 57 12.52 -33.92 41.35
C GLN A 57 13.34 -33.95 40.06
N ILE A 58 13.91 -35.11 39.67
CA ILE A 58 14.67 -35.28 38.43
C ILE A 58 13.81 -34.90 37.21
N ARG A 59 12.55 -35.39 37.17
CA ARG A 59 11.63 -35.03 36.08
C ARG A 59 11.38 -33.51 36.04
N SER A 60 11.19 -32.89 37.17
CA SER A 60 10.95 -31.44 37.29
C SER A 60 12.15 -30.64 36.76
N GLU A 61 13.37 -31.06 37.10
CA GLU A 61 14.60 -30.42 36.58
C GLU A 61 14.71 -30.54 35.06
N PHE A 62 14.51 -31.72 34.50
CA PHE A 62 14.52 -31.91 33.05
C PHE A 62 13.44 -31.10 32.36
N THR A 63 12.21 -31.12 32.85
CA THR A 63 11.10 -30.33 32.32
C THR A 63 11.39 -28.82 32.43
N GLY A 64 12.05 -28.37 33.52
CA GLY A 64 12.51 -27.02 33.69
C GLY A 64 13.52 -26.60 32.65
N MET A 65 14.52 -27.45 32.38
CA MET A 65 15.52 -27.21 31.32
C MET A 65 14.88 -27.16 29.94
N GLU A 66 14.01 -28.14 29.60
CA GLU A 66 13.29 -28.15 28.32
C GLU A 66 12.46 -26.88 28.12
N ASN A 67 11.68 -26.48 29.14
CA ASN A 67 10.88 -25.25 29.10
C ASN A 67 11.72 -23.98 28.95
N SER A 68 12.94 -23.96 29.47
CA SER A 68 13.83 -22.80 29.38
C SER A 68 14.34 -22.53 27.97
N VAL A 69 14.45 -23.58 27.15
CA VAL A 69 14.96 -23.52 25.75
C VAL A 69 13.87 -23.67 24.69
N ASP A 70 12.64 -23.97 25.08
CA ASP A 70 11.51 -24.12 24.15
C ASP A 70 11.03 -22.77 23.64
N PRO A 71 11.11 -22.47 22.33
CA PRO A 71 10.61 -21.22 21.75
C PRO A 71 9.09 -21.03 21.82
N ASN A 72 8.33 -22.12 22.09
CA ASN A 72 6.88 -22.05 22.23
C ASN A 72 6.45 -21.81 23.67
N LYS A 73 7.38 -21.90 24.63
CA LYS A 73 7.08 -21.75 26.06
C LYS A 73 7.13 -20.30 26.47
N THR A 74 5.97 -19.76 26.82
CA THR A 74 5.87 -18.38 27.33
C THR A 74 6.84 -18.15 28.49
N GLY A 75 7.67 -17.12 28.39
CA GLY A 75 8.66 -16.77 29.41
C GLY A 75 10.06 -17.32 29.16
N SER A 76 10.24 -18.28 28.25
CA SER A 76 11.58 -18.70 27.83
C SER A 76 12.30 -17.60 27.06
N ILE A 77 13.65 -17.59 27.10
CA ILE A 77 14.46 -16.65 26.32
C ILE A 77 14.22 -16.81 24.81
N PRO A 78 14.21 -18.03 24.22
CA PRO A 78 13.90 -18.23 22.81
C PRO A 78 12.51 -17.72 22.41
N TYR A 79 11.49 -17.85 23.27
CA TYR A 79 10.17 -17.27 23.03
C TYR A 79 10.25 -15.73 22.92
N GLN A 80 10.95 -15.07 23.85
CA GLN A 80 11.12 -13.63 23.82
C GLN A 80 11.87 -13.17 22.56
N ILE A 81 12.94 -13.87 22.19
CA ILE A 81 13.68 -13.59 20.95
C ILE A 81 12.77 -13.75 19.72
N GLN A 82 11.94 -14.79 19.68
CA GLN A 82 11.00 -15.00 18.58
C GLN A 82 9.96 -13.88 18.50
N GLN A 83 9.46 -13.38 19.62
CA GLN A 83 8.55 -12.23 19.65
C GLN A 83 9.21 -10.95 19.10
N GLU A 84 10.45 -10.67 19.51
CA GLU A 84 11.20 -9.52 18.99
C GLU A 84 11.46 -9.64 17.48
N ARG A 85 11.81 -10.82 16.99
CA ARG A 85 11.98 -11.08 15.56
C ARG A 85 10.69 -10.86 14.78
N ASN A 86 9.56 -11.33 15.30
CA ASN A 86 8.26 -11.13 14.69
C ASN A 86 7.87 -9.65 14.66
N ALA A 87 8.09 -8.92 15.74
CA ALA A 87 7.85 -7.49 15.83
C ALA A 87 8.74 -6.70 14.84
N TYR A 88 10.02 -7.06 14.73
CA TYR A 88 10.93 -6.47 13.74
C TYR A 88 10.47 -6.75 12.31
N ALA A 89 10.10 -7.98 11.99
CA ALA A 89 9.60 -8.34 10.66
C ALA A 89 8.31 -7.60 10.30
N ALA A 90 7.40 -7.42 11.27
CA ALA A 90 6.18 -6.64 11.07
C ALA A 90 6.50 -5.16 10.76
N ARG A 91 7.36 -4.52 11.55
CA ARG A 91 7.80 -3.13 11.31
C ARG A 91 8.44 -2.96 9.93
N LYS A 92 9.31 -3.90 9.54
CA LYS A 92 9.98 -3.86 8.24
C LYS A 92 8.99 -3.96 7.08
N ARG A 93 7.98 -4.85 7.17
CA ARG A 93 6.92 -4.98 6.16
C ARG A 93 6.10 -3.70 6.06
N GLU A 94 5.72 -3.11 7.19
CA GLU A 94 4.98 -1.85 7.23
C GLU A 94 5.77 -0.71 6.57
N GLU A 95 7.07 -0.60 6.86
CA GLU A 95 7.94 0.39 6.24
C GLU A 95 8.06 0.19 4.73
N GLU A 96 8.23 -1.06 4.26
CA GLU A 96 8.28 -1.38 2.83
C GLU A 96 6.96 -1.05 2.13
N GLU A 97 5.82 -1.35 2.75
CA GLU A 97 4.51 -1.00 2.21
C GLU A 97 4.30 0.52 2.16
N ARG A 98 4.72 1.25 3.19
CA ARG A 98 4.68 2.71 3.19
C ARG A 98 5.50 3.29 2.05
N ARG A 99 6.75 2.84 1.88
CA ARG A 99 7.61 3.27 0.76
C ARG A 99 6.98 2.97 -0.60
N ARG A 100 6.38 1.79 -0.79
CA ARG A 100 5.69 1.45 -2.04
C ARG A 100 4.50 2.37 -2.31
N ARG A 101 3.70 2.67 -1.29
CA ARG A 101 2.56 3.61 -1.42
C ARG A 101 3.04 5.02 -1.77
N GLU A 102 4.07 5.53 -1.10
CA GLU A 102 4.67 6.83 -1.37
C GLU A 102 5.21 6.91 -2.82
N GLU A 103 5.86 5.85 -3.29
CA GLU A 103 6.37 5.76 -4.66
C GLU A 103 5.24 5.77 -5.70
N ILE A 104 4.18 5.00 -5.49
CA ILE A 104 3.01 4.97 -6.38
C ILE A 104 2.35 6.37 -6.45
N ILE A 105 2.15 7.02 -5.31
CA ILE A 105 1.58 8.38 -5.26
C ILE A 105 2.47 9.36 -6.03
N ARG A 106 3.79 9.29 -5.84
CA ARG A 106 4.75 10.14 -6.57
C ARG A 106 4.64 9.95 -8.08
N GLN A 107 4.63 8.69 -8.55
CA GLN A 107 4.51 8.38 -9.97
C GLN A 107 3.16 8.86 -10.56
N GLN A 108 2.07 8.68 -9.84
CA GLN A 108 0.76 9.17 -10.26
C GLN A 108 0.74 10.70 -10.39
N ARG A 109 1.34 11.41 -9.43
CA ARG A 109 1.46 12.89 -9.49
C ARG A 109 2.31 13.36 -10.68
N GLU A 110 3.46 12.71 -10.91
CA GLU A 110 4.32 13.04 -12.06
C GLU A 110 3.60 12.82 -13.39
N GLN A 111 2.88 11.71 -13.53
CA GLN A 111 2.08 11.41 -14.71
C GLN A 111 0.93 12.41 -14.90
N ALA A 112 0.21 12.74 -13.81
CA ALA A 112 -0.88 13.70 -13.84
C ALA A 112 -0.37 15.11 -14.24
N LEU A 113 0.77 15.53 -13.70
CA LEU A 113 1.39 16.81 -14.06
C LEU A 113 1.85 16.83 -15.51
N SER A 114 2.41 15.73 -16.01
CA SER A 114 2.83 15.61 -17.41
C SER A 114 1.62 15.71 -18.35
N ARG A 115 0.53 14.99 -18.05
CA ARG A 115 -0.73 15.08 -18.81
C ARG A 115 -1.29 16.49 -18.80
N TYR A 116 -1.38 17.10 -17.62
CA TYR A 116 -1.86 18.48 -17.51
C TYR A 116 -1.06 19.46 -18.38
N LYS A 117 0.29 19.34 -18.39
CA LYS A 117 1.14 20.17 -19.26
C LYS A 117 0.82 19.96 -20.73
N GLN A 118 0.64 18.71 -21.15
CA GLN A 118 0.27 18.37 -22.53
C GLN A 118 -1.10 18.94 -22.89
N ASP A 119 -2.09 18.74 -22.01
CA ASP A 119 -3.44 19.25 -22.24
C ASP A 119 -3.49 20.77 -22.35
N VAL A 120 -2.68 21.47 -21.54
CA VAL A 120 -2.52 22.94 -21.62
C VAL A 120 -1.87 23.35 -22.94
N GLU A 121 -0.83 22.65 -23.38
CA GLU A 121 -0.16 22.93 -24.64
C GLU A 121 -1.12 22.73 -25.83
N ASP A 122 -1.86 21.63 -25.84
CA ASP A 122 -2.83 21.33 -26.89
C ASP A 122 -4.01 22.29 -26.87
N ASP A 123 -4.42 22.78 -25.71
CA ASP A 123 -5.44 23.81 -25.58
C ASP A 123 -4.97 25.14 -26.18
N PHE A 124 -3.75 25.58 -25.88
CA PHE A 124 -3.19 26.79 -26.51
C PHE A 124 -3.06 26.66 -28.03
N LYS A 125 -2.65 25.51 -28.54
CA LYS A 125 -2.62 25.25 -29.99
C LYS A 125 -4.01 25.33 -30.61
N ARG A 126 -5.03 24.75 -29.97
CA ARG A 126 -6.42 24.86 -30.44
C ARG A 126 -6.91 26.30 -30.45
N GLN A 127 -6.66 27.06 -29.38
CA GLN A 127 -7.04 28.48 -29.29
C GLN A 127 -6.33 29.30 -30.36
N PHE A 128 -5.05 29.01 -30.61
CA PHE A 128 -4.30 29.64 -31.69
C PHE A 128 -4.91 29.37 -33.08
N ASN A 129 -5.25 28.11 -33.38
CA ASN A 129 -5.89 27.74 -34.63
C ASN A 129 -7.24 28.43 -34.83
N VAL A 130 -8.06 28.52 -33.74
CA VAL A 130 -9.33 29.29 -33.79
C VAL A 130 -9.07 30.75 -34.08
N TYR A 131 -8.05 31.37 -33.46
CA TYR A 131 -7.70 32.75 -33.68
C TYR A 131 -7.25 33.01 -35.11
N THR A 132 -6.38 32.18 -35.68
CA THR A 132 -5.91 32.26 -37.08
C THR A 132 -7.06 32.04 -38.04
N THR A 133 -7.93 31.06 -37.80
CA THR A 133 -9.15 30.84 -38.62
C THR A 133 -10.07 32.05 -38.58
N ASN A 134 -10.26 32.69 -37.44
CA ASN A 134 -11.06 33.90 -37.34
C ASN A 134 -10.47 35.06 -38.15
N ALA A 135 -9.15 35.24 -38.13
CA ALA A 135 -8.48 36.24 -38.93
C ALA A 135 -8.67 36.01 -40.46
N THR A 136 -8.50 34.77 -40.90
CA THR A 136 -8.71 34.41 -42.32
C THR A 136 -10.19 34.52 -42.73
N ASN A 137 -11.12 34.17 -41.86
CA ASN A 137 -12.57 34.33 -42.08
C ASN A 137 -12.93 35.83 -42.20
N GLU A 138 -12.34 36.67 -41.36
CA GLU A 138 -12.59 38.15 -41.47
C GLU A 138 -12.05 38.70 -42.75
N LEU A 139 -10.86 38.31 -43.22
CA LEU A 139 -10.34 38.66 -44.53
C LEU A 139 -11.25 38.18 -45.65
N THR A 140 -11.79 36.94 -45.55
CA THR A 140 -12.77 36.40 -46.49
C THR A 140 -14.05 37.23 -46.51
N ARG A 141 -14.54 37.62 -45.34
CA ARG A 141 -15.72 38.47 -45.19
C ARG A 141 -15.52 39.86 -45.83
N LEU A 142 -14.37 40.46 -45.60
CA LEU A 142 -14.01 41.76 -46.22
C LEU A 142 -13.94 41.64 -47.76
N ASN A 143 -13.34 40.56 -48.24
CA ASN A 143 -13.24 40.30 -49.68
C ASN A 143 -14.62 40.02 -50.33
N SER A 144 -15.47 39.26 -49.67
CA SER A 144 -16.79 38.93 -50.18
C SER A 144 -17.76 40.10 -50.12
N GLY A 145 -17.56 41.05 -49.20
CA GLY A 145 -18.36 42.27 -49.02
C GLY A 145 -17.95 43.42 -49.95
N LEU A 146 -17.05 43.23 -50.91
CA LEU A 146 -16.65 44.26 -51.86
C LEU A 146 -17.81 44.63 -52.79
N THR A 147 -18.12 45.93 -52.86
CA THR A 147 -19.08 46.54 -53.77
C THR A 147 -18.43 47.73 -54.48
N LEU A 148 -19.02 48.21 -55.56
CA LEU A 148 -18.49 49.37 -56.28
C LEU A 148 -18.41 50.62 -55.36
N GLU A 149 -19.31 50.75 -54.41
CA GLU A 149 -19.37 51.88 -53.50
C GLU A 149 -18.33 51.87 -52.42
N ASN A 150 -17.93 50.68 -51.93
CA ASN A 150 -16.99 50.48 -50.80
C ASN A 150 -15.60 49.99 -51.24
N TYR A 151 -15.38 49.79 -52.56
CA TYR A 151 -14.21 49.09 -53.06
C TYR A 151 -12.88 49.66 -52.57
N GLU A 152 -12.67 50.98 -52.69
CA GLU A 152 -11.40 51.60 -52.27
C GLU A 152 -11.13 51.48 -50.79
N ALA A 153 -12.18 51.73 -49.97
CA ALA A 153 -12.09 51.70 -48.53
C ALA A 153 -11.81 50.26 -48.05
N GLN A 154 -12.53 49.26 -48.57
CA GLN A 154 -12.31 47.87 -48.18
C GLN A 154 -10.98 47.32 -48.72
N CYS A 155 -10.55 47.62 -49.92
CA CYS A 155 -9.21 47.27 -50.44
C CYS A 155 -8.10 47.82 -49.53
N LYS A 156 -8.25 49.03 -49.02
CA LYS A 156 -7.32 49.61 -48.05
C LYS A 156 -7.36 48.82 -46.75
N THR A 157 -8.53 48.52 -46.21
CA THR A 157 -8.68 47.70 -44.98
C THR A 157 -8.03 46.32 -45.13
N ILE A 158 -8.19 45.63 -46.28
CA ILE A 158 -7.58 44.35 -46.55
C ILE A 158 -6.04 44.46 -46.60
N ARG A 159 -5.49 45.48 -47.30
CA ARG A 159 -4.04 45.66 -47.37
C ARG A 159 -3.41 46.03 -46.04
N GLU A 160 -4.12 46.77 -45.19
CA GLU A 160 -3.66 47.20 -43.88
C GLU A 160 -4.02 46.20 -42.78
N TYR A 161 -4.63 45.03 -43.14
CA TYR A 161 -4.99 44.01 -42.16
C TYR A 161 -3.78 43.54 -41.35
N PRO A 162 -3.81 43.49 -40.03
CA PRO A 162 -2.69 43.15 -39.18
C PRO A 162 -2.29 41.68 -39.38
N VAL A 163 -1.03 41.44 -39.78
CA VAL A 163 -0.47 40.11 -39.93
C VAL A 163 0.44 39.73 -38.77
N THR A 164 0.44 40.51 -37.71
CA THR A 164 1.21 40.27 -36.51
C THR A 164 0.29 39.86 -35.35
N LEU A 165 0.68 38.80 -34.64
CA LEU A 165 -0.03 38.38 -33.46
C LEU A 165 0.05 39.50 -32.38
N PRO A 166 -1.08 39.92 -31.74
CA PRO A 166 -1.05 40.95 -30.73
C PRO A 166 -0.10 40.63 -29.58
N ALA A 167 0.52 41.64 -28.98
CA ALA A 167 1.47 41.45 -27.89
C ALA A 167 0.84 40.85 -26.63
N ASP A 168 -0.46 41.10 -26.44
CA ASP A 168 -1.27 40.64 -25.32
C ASP A 168 -2.01 39.34 -25.62
N TYR A 169 -1.80 38.72 -26.78
CA TYR A 169 -2.51 37.49 -27.21
C TYR A 169 -2.55 36.41 -26.09
N GLY A 170 -1.41 36.12 -25.47
CA GLY A 170 -1.32 35.11 -24.40
C GLY A 170 -2.03 35.48 -23.10
N ASN A 171 -2.22 36.78 -22.84
CA ASN A 171 -2.86 37.26 -21.61
C ASN A 171 -4.38 37.09 -21.64
N THR A 172 -4.96 37.03 -22.82
CA THR A 172 -6.41 36.92 -23.04
C THR A 172 -6.89 35.49 -23.17
N LEU A 173 -5.98 34.54 -23.31
CA LEU A 173 -6.33 33.13 -23.48
C LEU A 173 -6.66 32.47 -22.14
N ASN A 174 -7.84 31.88 -22.06
CA ASN A 174 -8.28 31.09 -20.91
C ASN A 174 -8.25 29.61 -21.27
N SER A 175 -7.41 28.83 -20.57
CA SER A 175 -7.44 27.39 -20.72
C SER A 175 -8.65 26.80 -19.96
N THR A 176 -9.41 25.94 -20.63
CA THR A 176 -10.51 25.18 -20.06
C THR A 176 -10.05 23.81 -19.54
N VAL A 177 -8.75 23.55 -19.56
CA VAL A 177 -8.16 22.29 -19.13
C VAL A 177 -8.46 22.04 -17.65
N LEU A 178 -8.99 20.86 -17.38
CA LEU A 178 -9.32 20.42 -16.02
C LEU A 178 -8.04 20.08 -15.24
N ILE A 179 -8.05 20.39 -13.96
CA ILE A 179 -6.94 20.06 -13.06
C ILE A 179 -7.17 18.64 -12.52
N PRO A 180 -6.23 17.68 -12.78
CA PRO A 180 -6.31 16.36 -12.18
C PRO A 180 -6.28 16.41 -10.65
N THR A 181 -6.99 15.46 -10.02
CA THR A 181 -7.10 15.40 -8.55
C THR A 181 -5.77 15.17 -7.87
N GLU A 182 -4.87 14.45 -8.52
CA GLU A 182 -3.53 14.08 -8.05
C GLU A 182 -2.59 15.29 -7.88
N ILE A 183 -2.90 16.41 -8.54
CA ILE A 183 -2.14 17.66 -8.48
C ILE A 183 -2.97 18.86 -7.99
N ALA A 184 -4.15 18.61 -7.41
CA ALA A 184 -5.04 19.68 -6.96
C ALA A 184 -4.42 20.57 -5.86
N ASP A 185 -3.49 20.03 -5.09
CA ASP A 185 -2.71 20.76 -4.07
C ASP A 185 -1.66 21.71 -4.69
N MET A 186 -1.32 21.55 -5.97
CA MET A 186 -0.42 22.45 -6.71
C MET A 186 -1.14 23.61 -7.38
N ARG A 187 -2.43 23.85 -7.09
CA ARG A 187 -3.27 24.82 -7.79
C ARG A 187 -2.62 26.21 -7.92
N ASP A 188 -1.91 26.68 -6.90
CA ASP A 188 -1.23 27.97 -6.90
C ASP A 188 -0.03 28.04 -7.84
N GLN A 189 0.55 26.89 -8.22
CA GLN A 189 1.71 26.78 -9.12
C GLN A 189 1.27 26.63 -10.60
N LEU A 190 0.04 26.18 -10.85
CA LEU A 190 -0.45 25.88 -12.20
C LEU A 190 -0.48 27.11 -13.14
N PRO A 191 -0.84 28.34 -12.67
CA PRO A 191 -0.75 29.54 -13.51
C PRO A 191 0.68 29.79 -14.03
N GLY A 192 1.70 29.62 -13.18
CA GLY A 192 3.09 29.76 -13.58
C GLY A 192 3.51 28.71 -14.62
N ILE A 193 3.02 27.47 -14.49
CA ILE A 193 3.27 26.39 -15.48
C ILE A 193 2.62 26.76 -16.81
N ARG A 194 1.37 27.23 -16.81
CA ARG A 194 0.66 27.68 -18.01
C ARG A 194 1.38 28.81 -18.72
N SER A 195 1.79 29.85 -17.99
CA SER A 195 2.55 30.98 -18.53
C SER A 195 3.87 30.54 -19.13
N SER A 196 4.57 29.59 -18.52
CA SER A 196 5.82 29.04 -19.04
C SER A 196 5.62 28.25 -20.34
N ILE A 197 4.55 27.48 -20.46
CA ILE A 197 4.21 26.75 -21.69
C ILE A 197 3.86 27.74 -22.81
N LEU A 198 3.02 28.73 -22.53
CA LEU A 198 2.65 29.75 -23.50
C LEU A 198 3.87 30.54 -24.00
N ALA A 199 4.77 30.93 -23.08
CA ALA A 199 6.00 31.67 -23.48
C ALA A 199 6.86 30.88 -24.45
N LYS A 200 6.92 29.55 -24.34
CA LYS A 200 7.64 28.68 -25.27
C LYS A 200 6.98 28.60 -26.64
N LEU A 201 5.65 28.67 -26.69
CA LEU A 201 4.90 28.57 -27.94
C LEU A 201 4.79 29.92 -28.67
N MET A 202 4.93 31.05 -27.97
CA MET A 202 4.67 32.39 -28.52
C MET A 202 5.52 32.74 -29.74
N GLN A 203 6.79 32.32 -29.76
CA GLN A 203 7.60 32.58 -30.93
C GLN A 203 7.07 31.83 -32.15
N GLN A 204 6.81 30.53 -32.00
CA GLN A 204 6.23 29.72 -33.07
C GLN A 204 4.88 30.25 -33.53
N PHE A 205 4.02 30.66 -32.62
CA PHE A 205 2.70 31.22 -32.94
C PHE A 205 2.82 32.54 -33.71
N ARG A 206 3.77 33.41 -33.36
CA ARG A 206 4.00 34.67 -34.11
C ARG A 206 4.44 34.40 -35.52
N GLU A 207 5.42 33.52 -35.72
CA GLU A 207 5.94 33.14 -37.02
C GLU A 207 4.84 32.50 -37.88
N GLN A 208 4.11 31.55 -37.33
CA GLN A 208 3.04 30.84 -38.02
C GLN A 208 1.87 31.76 -38.37
N PHE A 209 1.43 32.62 -37.45
CA PHE A 209 0.36 33.58 -37.69
C PHE A 209 0.75 34.56 -38.82
N GLN A 210 1.97 35.12 -38.73
CA GLN A 210 2.48 36.03 -39.76
C GLN A 210 2.48 35.34 -41.13
N PHE A 211 2.97 34.13 -41.21
CA PHE A 211 3.03 33.39 -42.47
C PHE A 211 1.62 33.12 -43.02
N GLU A 212 0.75 32.48 -42.28
CA GLU A 212 -0.56 32.04 -42.74
C GLU A 212 -1.48 33.21 -43.08
N VAL A 213 -1.54 34.22 -42.22
CA VAL A 213 -2.43 35.36 -42.44
C VAL A 213 -1.91 36.33 -43.51
N ALA A 214 -0.57 36.49 -43.61
CA ALA A 214 0.02 37.29 -44.69
C ALA A 214 -0.19 36.62 -46.06
N GLU A 215 0.12 35.32 -46.18
CA GLU A 215 -0.09 34.55 -47.43
C GLU A 215 -1.55 34.62 -47.86
N TYR A 216 -2.50 34.41 -46.93
CA TYR A 216 -3.91 34.50 -47.25
C TYR A 216 -4.34 35.93 -47.66
N ARG A 217 -3.92 36.98 -46.93
CA ARG A 217 -4.16 38.36 -47.27
C ARG A 217 -3.63 38.71 -48.66
N ASP A 218 -2.39 38.32 -48.94
CA ASP A 218 -1.74 38.64 -50.20
C ASP A 218 -2.39 37.93 -51.40
N SER A 219 -2.87 36.68 -51.19
CA SER A 219 -3.67 35.97 -52.20
C SER A 219 -4.98 36.70 -52.55
N ILE A 220 -5.60 37.35 -51.56
CA ILE A 220 -6.79 38.18 -51.80
C ILE A 220 -6.42 39.45 -52.55
N ILE A 221 -5.30 40.12 -52.18
CA ILE A 221 -4.82 41.35 -52.82
C ILE A 221 -4.55 41.13 -54.30
N ASP A 222 -3.95 39.97 -54.62
CA ASP A 222 -3.65 39.61 -56.04
C ASP A 222 -4.90 39.43 -56.90
N MET A 223 -6.02 39.05 -56.25
CA MET A 223 -7.31 38.90 -56.92
C MET A 223 -8.12 40.19 -57.02
N LEU A 224 -7.78 41.25 -56.27
CA LEU A 224 -8.54 42.52 -56.25
C LEU A 224 -8.67 43.21 -57.60
N PRO A 225 -7.62 43.31 -58.45
CA PRO A 225 -7.73 43.97 -59.77
C PRO A 225 -8.78 43.34 -60.67
N SER A 226 -8.94 42.01 -60.61
CA SER A 226 -9.91 41.27 -61.45
C SER A 226 -11.37 41.50 -61.04
N LYS A 227 -11.63 41.96 -59.82
CA LYS A 227 -12.97 42.24 -59.30
C LYS A 227 -13.46 43.68 -59.58
N LYS A 228 -12.57 44.58 -60.03
CA LYS A 228 -12.91 45.94 -60.39
C LYS A 228 -13.36 46.04 -61.87
N ALA A 229 -12.98 45.02 -62.67
CA ALA A 229 -13.39 44.95 -64.07
C ALA A 229 -14.80 44.36 -64.20
#